data_2fda98136de618aa6cc50eacfd8e7782
#
_entry.id   2fda98136de618aa6cc50eacfd8e7782
#
_cell.length_a   1.000
_cell.length_b   1.000
_cell.length_c   1.000
_cell.angle_alpha   90.00
_cell.angle_beta   90.00
_cell.angle_gamma   90.00
#
_symmetry.space_group_name_H-M   'P 1'
#
loop_
_entity.id
_entity.type
_entity.pdbx_description
1 polymer ?
#
loop_
_entity_poly.entity_id
_entity_poly.type
_entity_poly.pdbx_seq_one_letter_code
_entity_poly.pdbx_strand_id
1 'polypeptide(L)'
;MLAAGWFAVPLTAAAAGDEVLQKVVIVSRHGVSAPTIPPAELESWSTRPWPAWNEPAGNLTTRGAQLVKLLGQYHREYLVAEQLIPEQGCPPRGSVYVHADLDERTRTTAQALIDGVAPGCGIAHRTRPDATIDSLFHPVAAGVCRLDAMVAQTSVLQRVAGDLNSVPRDFKPSFDALQSGMDCCKPALCVAFGRPEGCKLADLPTALSTQPNGTGVALIGALGIASAATENFLLEYAEGMDGTGVAWGRLNPAQMLQTFRVHTEAFDLMERTPYLARRKGSALLMRAAAAVTSGRSSGLGAADNSVRDAKFVVYVGHDTNIANLAGIMDVTWTQAGYQRNQTPPAGALVFEVRLGSDKKQRVYVSFLAQSLEQMRKATPLKLEMPPLKTPLRLRGCSSNAPGFPCLIDEFAVVIRNALDRECVE
;
A
#
# COMPACT_ATOMS: atom_id res chain seq x y z
N MET A 1 5.47 -17.47 -42.64
CA MET A 1 6.16 -16.95 -41.44
C MET A 1 6.14 -15.44 -41.53
N LEU A 2 5.19 -14.78 -40.86
CA LEU A 2 5.07 -13.32 -40.75
C LEU A 2 5.28 -12.95 -39.28
N ALA A 3 6.44 -12.37 -38.99
CA ALA A 3 6.76 -11.86 -37.66
C ALA A 3 6.03 -10.54 -37.44
N ALA A 4 5.05 -10.54 -36.55
CA ALA A 4 4.40 -9.34 -36.08
C ALA A 4 5.32 -8.66 -35.05
N GLY A 5 6.04 -7.64 -35.47
CA GLY A 5 6.82 -6.77 -34.58
C GLY A 5 5.87 -5.89 -33.79
N TRP A 6 5.83 -6.09 -32.50
CA TRP A 6 5.19 -5.16 -31.55
C TRP A 6 6.13 -3.98 -31.34
N PHE A 7 5.79 -2.85 -31.94
CA PHE A 7 6.41 -1.56 -31.60
C PHE A 7 5.87 -1.13 -30.24
N ALA A 8 6.68 -1.24 -29.21
CA ALA A 8 6.46 -0.54 -27.96
C ALA A 8 6.60 0.98 -28.25
N VAL A 9 5.48 1.68 -28.27
CA VAL A 9 5.48 3.15 -28.28
C VAL A 9 5.99 3.57 -26.89
N PRO A 10 7.12 4.30 -26.79
CA PRO A 10 7.51 4.89 -25.51
C PRO A 10 6.42 5.87 -25.10
N LEU A 11 5.78 5.64 -23.96
CA LEU A 11 5.00 6.66 -23.28
C LEU A 11 6.01 7.75 -22.86
N THR A 12 6.24 8.71 -23.75
CA THR A 12 6.86 9.96 -23.37
C THR A 12 6.01 10.54 -22.25
N ALA A 13 6.59 10.73 -21.08
CA ALA A 13 6.03 11.56 -20.04
C ALA A 13 5.66 12.89 -20.71
N ALA A 14 4.36 13.12 -20.89
CA ALA A 14 3.89 14.39 -21.42
C ALA A 14 4.45 15.45 -20.48
N ALA A 15 5.33 16.32 -21.02
CA ALA A 15 5.87 17.43 -20.30
C ALA A 15 4.70 18.16 -19.63
N ALA A 16 4.72 18.27 -18.30
CA ALA A 16 3.91 19.21 -17.57
C ALA A 16 4.43 20.58 -18.01
N GLY A 17 3.84 21.15 -19.08
CA GLY A 17 4.23 22.43 -19.60
C GLY A 17 4.11 23.47 -18.49
N ASP A 18 5.15 24.25 -18.26
CA ASP A 18 5.21 25.48 -17.45
C ASP A 18 4.73 25.39 -15.98
N GLU A 19 4.54 24.21 -15.40
CA GLU A 19 4.15 24.05 -14.00
C GLU A 19 5.35 23.71 -13.11
N VAL A 20 5.53 24.48 -12.02
CA VAL A 20 6.63 24.33 -11.07
C VAL A 20 6.17 23.47 -9.89
N LEU A 21 6.86 22.38 -9.62
CA LEU A 21 6.61 21.53 -8.44
C LEU A 21 6.91 22.32 -7.15
N GLN A 22 5.97 22.33 -6.22
CA GLN A 22 6.05 23.07 -4.96
C GLN A 22 6.22 22.15 -3.75
N LYS A 23 5.60 20.98 -3.81
CA LYS A 23 5.59 20.02 -2.70
C LYS A 23 5.23 18.62 -3.20
N VAL A 24 5.81 17.62 -2.53
CA VAL A 24 5.43 16.20 -2.68
C VAL A 24 5.01 15.67 -1.32
N VAL A 25 3.83 15.05 -1.26
CA VAL A 25 3.33 14.32 -0.08
C VAL A 25 3.12 12.87 -0.46
N ILE A 26 3.66 11.95 0.33
CA ILE A 26 3.62 10.51 0.07
C ILE A 26 2.98 9.81 1.28
N VAL A 27 2.07 8.88 1.01
CA VAL A 27 1.64 7.86 1.98
C VAL A 27 2.10 6.52 1.46
N SER A 28 3.06 5.91 2.14
CA SER A 28 3.77 4.70 1.70
C SER A 28 3.47 3.50 2.59
N ARG A 29 3.38 2.33 1.99
CA ARG A 29 3.56 1.06 2.68
C ARG A 29 5.03 0.88 3.06
N HIS A 30 5.31 0.13 4.15
CA HIS A 30 6.66 -0.33 4.48
C HIS A 30 7.28 -1.18 3.36
N GLY A 31 8.60 -1.36 3.37
CA GLY A 31 9.34 -2.22 2.44
C GLY A 31 9.09 -3.71 2.67
N VAL A 32 9.87 -4.56 2.02
CA VAL A 32 9.81 -6.02 2.21
C VAL A 32 10.14 -6.37 3.65
N SER A 33 9.28 -7.14 4.29
CA SER A 33 9.42 -7.62 5.68
C SER A 33 9.22 -9.12 5.76
N ALA A 34 9.73 -9.75 6.82
CA ALA A 34 9.32 -11.09 7.16
C ALA A 34 7.79 -11.14 7.41
N PRO A 35 7.10 -12.25 7.13
CA PRO A 35 5.67 -12.40 7.37
C PRO A 35 5.30 -12.05 8.82
N THR A 36 4.14 -11.40 8.99
CA THR A 36 3.61 -11.05 10.32
C THR A 36 2.89 -12.22 10.99
N ILE A 37 2.51 -13.23 10.21
CA ILE A 37 1.78 -14.42 10.69
C ILE A 37 2.76 -15.32 11.44
N PRO A 38 2.40 -15.78 12.64
CA PRO A 38 3.27 -16.69 13.40
C PRO A 38 3.61 -17.96 12.61
N PRO A 39 4.86 -18.46 12.67
CA PRO A 39 5.28 -19.65 11.91
C PRO A 39 4.38 -20.87 12.17
N ALA A 40 3.94 -21.10 13.41
CA ALA A 40 3.06 -22.20 13.77
C ALA A 40 1.68 -22.13 13.06
N GLU A 41 1.17 -20.93 12.82
CA GLU A 41 -0.06 -20.73 12.07
C GLU A 41 0.16 -20.99 10.58
N LEU A 42 1.22 -20.43 9.98
CA LEU A 42 1.62 -20.73 8.60
C LEU A 42 1.78 -22.23 8.36
N GLU A 43 2.48 -22.92 9.26
CA GLU A 43 2.67 -24.36 9.18
C GLU A 43 1.38 -25.16 9.28
N SER A 44 0.31 -24.59 9.84
CA SER A 44 -1.00 -25.26 9.90
C SER A 44 -1.69 -25.33 8.52
N TRP A 45 -1.36 -24.44 7.60
CA TRP A 45 -2.02 -24.30 6.29
C TRP A 45 -1.48 -25.25 5.22
N SER A 46 -0.17 -25.56 5.28
CA SER A 46 0.53 -26.33 4.28
C SER A 46 1.07 -27.64 4.85
N THR A 47 1.10 -28.69 4.01
CA THR A 47 1.82 -29.94 4.36
C THR A 47 3.34 -29.76 4.24
N ARG A 48 3.80 -28.62 3.70
CA ARG A 48 5.21 -28.28 3.47
C ARG A 48 5.66 -27.24 4.49
N PRO A 49 6.92 -27.31 4.96
CA PRO A 49 7.49 -26.25 5.78
C PRO A 49 7.60 -24.95 4.96
N TRP A 50 7.21 -23.83 5.55
CA TRP A 50 7.40 -22.52 4.92
C TRP A 50 8.88 -22.14 4.90
N PRO A 51 9.30 -21.32 3.91
CA PRO A 51 10.67 -20.80 3.86
C PRO A 51 11.03 -20.07 5.16
N ALA A 52 12.26 -20.28 5.63
CA ALA A 52 12.78 -19.55 6.77
C ALA A 52 13.15 -18.11 6.37
N TRP A 53 12.92 -17.17 7.28
CA TRP A 53 13.33 -15.78 7.17
C TRP A 53 14.44 -15.49 8.16
N ASN A 54 15.37 -14.61 7.78
CA ASN A 54 16.50 -14.25 8.64
C ASN A 54 16.10 -13.25 9.73
N GLU A 55 15.06 -12.47 9.48
CA GLU A 55 14.55 -11.47 10.42
C GLU A 55 13.37 -12.02 11.25
N PRO A 56 13.15 -11.49 12.45
CA PRO A 56 11.97 -11.79 13.24
C PRO A 56 10.67 -11.49 12.47
N ALA A 57 9.61 -12.22 12.80
CA ALA A 57 8.30 -12.02 12.18
C ALA A 57 7.87 -10.54 12.22
N GLY A 58 7.47 -10.01 11.07
CA GLY A 58 7.02 -8.64 10.91
C GLY A 58 8.11 -7.58 10.82
N ASN A 59 9.40 -7.91 10.98
CA ASN A 59 10.49 -6.95 10.84
C ASN A 59 10.87 -6.73 9.38
N LEU A 60 11.32 -5.53 9.05
CA LEU A 60 11.84 -5.20 7.72
C LEU A 60 13.09 -6.04 7.44
N THR A 61 13.18 -6.60 6.23
CA THR A 61 14.38 -7.35 5.85
C THR A 61 15.53 -6.41 5.48
N THR A 62 16.76 -6.93 5.57
CA THR A 62 17.96 -6.22 5.09
C THR A 62 17.78 -5.83 3.61
N ARG A 63 17.24 -6.74 2.80
CA ARG A 63 16.93 -6.46 1.41
C ARG A 63 15.81 -5.42 1.27
N GLY A 64 14.76 -5.53 2.08
CA GLY A 64 13.69 -4.53 2.11
C GLY A 64 14.21 -3.12 2.35
N ALA A 65 15.13 -2.96 3.30
CA ALA A 65 15.80 -1.68 3.54
C ALA A 65 16.64 -1.21 2.33
N GLN A 66 17.35 -2.12 1.66
CA GLN A 66 18.10 -1.81 0.44
C GLN A 66 17.17 -1.31 -0.68
N LEU A 67 16.06 -2.00 -0.94
CA LEU A 67 15.08 -1.61 -1.98
C LEU A 67 14.46 -0.24 -1.70
N VAL A 68 14.13 0.03 -0.44
CA VAL A 68 13.61 1.33 -0.03
C VAL A 68 14.66 2.44 -0.19
N LYS A 69 15.92 2.15 0.13
CA LYS A 69 17.01 3.11 -0.09
C LYS A 69 17.18 3.45 -1.58
N LEU A 70 17.06 2.47 -2.48
CA LEU A 70 17.07 2.72 -3.93
C LEU A 70 15.89 3.61 -4.35
N LEU A 71 14.69 3.40 -3.78
CA LEU A 71 13.55 4.28 -4.02
C LEU A 71 13.80 5.69 -3.48
N GLY A 72 14.45 5.82 -2.32
CA GLY A 72 14.90 7.11 -1.77
C GLY A 72 15.87 7.85 -2.70
N GLN A 73 16.82 7.13 -3.33
CA GLN A 73 17.74 7.70 -4.32
C GLN A 73 17.00 8.22 -5.55
N TYR A 74 16.02 7.48 -6.05
CA TYR A 74 15.14 7.96 -7.13
C TYR A 74 14.40 9.24 -6.72
N HIS A 75 13.83 9.29 -5.52
CA HIS A 75 13.17 10.49 -5.04
C HIS A 75 14.15 11.67 -4.95
N ARG A 76 15.41 11.43 -4.53
CA ARG A 76 16.42 12.49 -4.55
C ARG A 76 16.65 13.04 -5.95
N GLU A 77 16.90 12.17 -6.94
CA GLU A 77 17.08 12.61 -8.33
C GLU A 77 15.87 13.39 -8.83
N TYR A 78 14.67 12.92 -8.54
CA TYR A 78 13.42 13.58 -8.92
C TYR A 78 13.28 14.97 -8.28
N LEU A 79 13.51 15.08 -6.97
CA LEU A 79 13.40 16.35 -6.24
C LEU A 79 14.46 17.36 -6.68
N VAL A 80 15.65 16.90 -7.05
CA VAL A 80 16.72 17.74 -7.62
C VAL A 80 16.33 18.25 -9.01
N ALA A 81 15.88 17.37 -9.90
CA ALA A 81 15.43 17.72 -11.24
C ALA A 81 14.28 18.74 -11.22
N GLU A 82 13.38 18.63 -10.24
CA GLU A 82 12.26 19.55 -10.00
C GLU A 82 12.65 20.77 -9.13
N GLN A 83 13.93 20.94 -8.81
CA GLN A 83 14.50 22.07 -8.04
C GLN A 83 13.89 22.24 -6.62
N LEU A 84 13.35 21.19 -6.03
CA LEU A 84 12.83 21.22 -4.65
C LEU A 84 13.93 21.11 -3.59
N ILE A 85 15.03 20.42 -3.91
CA ILE A 85 16.21 20.28 -3.04
C ILE A 85 17.48 20.56 -3.89
N PRO A 86 18.60 20.96 -3.26
CA PRO A 86 19.83 21.19 -3.98
C PRO A 86 20.43 19.88 -4.51
N GLU A 87 21.13 19.97 -5.66
CA GLU A 87 21.84 18.85 -6.26
C GLU A 87 22.93 18.32 -5.32
N GLN A 88 23.71 19.22 -4.72
CA GLN A 88 24.78 18.89 -3.81
C GLN A 88 24.44 19.27 -2.37
N GLY A 89 24.99 18.50 -1.42
CA GLY A 89 24.81 18.74 0.01
C GLY A 89 23.44 18.27 0.52
N CYS A 90 23.11 18.77 1.70
CA CYS A 90 21.87 18.39 2.40
C CYS A 90 20.69 19.29 1.99
N PRO A 91 19.48 18.73 1.95
CA PRO A 91 18.26 19.52 1.84
C PRO A 91 18.19 20.60 2.95
N PRO A 92 17.60 21.77 2.68
CA PRO A 92 17.41 22.79 3.71
C PRO A 92 16.72 22.21 4.95
N ARG A 93 17.12 22.68 6.14
CA ARG A 93 16.55 22.21 7.40
C ARG A 93 15.02 22.36 7.39
N GLY A 94 14.32 21.27 7.71
CA GLY A 94 12.84 21.25 7.73
C GLY A 94 12.19 21.03 6.36
N SER A 95 12.95 20.95 5.25
CA SER A 95 12.36 20.69 3.93
C SER A 95 11.94 19.22 3.72
N VAL A 96 12.48 18.30 4.51
CA VAL A 96 12.14 16.88 4.50
C VAL A 96 11.49 16.52 5.82
N TYR A 97 10.30 15.94 5.77
CA TYR A 97 9.54 15.44 6.91
C TYR A 97 9.11 14.01 6.66
N VAL A 98 9.48 13.10 7.55
CA VAL A 98 9.09 11.69 7.48
C VAL A 98 8.49 11.27 8.82
N HIS A 99 7.27 10.76 8.81
CA HIS A 99 6.58 10.20 9.98
C HIS A 99 6.28 8.73 9.71
N ALA A 100 6.72 7.86 10.60
CA ALA A 100 6.47 6.42 10.54
C ALA A 100 5.52 5.98 11.65
N ASP A 101 4.73 4.95 11.37
CA ASP A 101 4.05 4.19 12.40
C ASP A 101 5.06 3.52 13.36
N LEU A 102 4.58 2.98 14.47
CA LEU A 102 5.42 2.48 15.57
C LEU A 102 6.07 1.12 15.29
N ASP A 103 5.61 0.38 14.31
CA ASP A 103 6.17 -0.91 13.95
C ASP A 103 7.63 -0.80 13.49
N GLU A 104 8.43 -1.82 13.82
CA GLU A 104 9.85 -1.85 13.42
C GLU A 104 10.00 -1.67 11.91
N ARG A 105 9.24 -2.42 11.09
CA ARG A 105 9.29 -2.36 9.62
C ARG A 105 8.97 -0.98 9.05
N THR A 106 8.09 -0.21 9.67
CA THR A 106 7.74 1.14 9.20
C THR A 106 8.83 2.15 9.55
N ARG A 107 9.39 2.06 10.77
CA ARG A 107 10.49 2.93 11.22
C ARG A 107 11.77 2.69 10.43
N THR A 108 12.12 1.42 10.20
CA THR A 108 13.30 1.05 9.41
C THR A 108 13.12 1.40 7.94
N THR A 109 11.91 1.28 7.39
CA THR A 109 11.56 1.80 6.06
C THR A 109 11.76 3.31 5.98
N ALA A 110 11.27 4.06 6.97
CA ALA A 110 11.43 5.52 7.01
C ALA A 110 12.91 5.94 7.03
N GLN A 111 13.73 5.27 7.84
CA GLN A 111 15.16 5.55 7.90
C GLN A 111 15.86 5.20 6.57
N ALA A 112 15.58 4.03 5.98
CA ALA A 112 16.16 3.64 4.70
C ALA A 112 15.78 4.60 3.57
N LEU A 113 14.55 5.12 3.56
CA LEU A 113 14.12 6.14 2.62
C LEU A 113 14.92 7.45 2.78
N ILE A 114 15.08 7.91 4.03
CA ILE A 114 15.85 9.11 4.35
C ILE A 114 17.31 8.93 3.91
N ASP A 115 17.90 7.78 4.17
CA ASP A 115 19.29 7.45 3.78
C ASP A 115 19.50 7.45 2.25
N GLY A 116 18.42 7.24 1.50
CA GLY A 116 18.41 7.40 0.04
C GLY A 116 18.22 8.85 -0.40
N VAL A 117 17.25 9.57 0.18
CA VAL A 117 16.89 10.95 -0.21
C VAL A 117 17.96 11.95 0.24
N ALA A 118 18.52 11.79 1.44
CA ALA A 118 19.42 12.76 2.08
C ALA A 118 20.58 12.04 2.81
N PRO A 119 21.45 11.34 2.07
CA PRO A 119 22.52 10.54 2.67
C PRO A 119 23.45 11.40 3.51
N GLY A 120 23.73 10.96 4.75
CA GLY A 120 24.65 11.63 5.66
C GLY A 120 24.17 12.97 6.25
N CYS A 121 22.91 13.36 6.01
CA CYS A 121 22.40 14.68 6.45
C CYS A 121 21.82 14.69 7.87
N GLY A 122 21.85 13.58 8.59
CA GLY A 122 21.38 13.52 9.98
C GLY A 122 19.90 13.78 10.15
N ILE A 123 19.10 13.57 9.10
CA ILE A 123 17.64 13.67 9.17
C ILE A 123 17.09 12.42 9.85
N ALA A 124 16.29 12.58 10.89
CA ALA A 124 15.60 11.49 11.55
C ALA A 124 14.12 11.47 11.18
N HIS A 125 13.56 10.28 11.07
CA HIS A 125 12.12 10.12 11.00
C HIS A 125 11.48 10.45 12.36
N ARG A 126 10.18 10.74 12.33
CA ARG A 126 9.36 10.97 13.51
C ARG A 126 8.43 9.77 13.71
N THR A 127 8.10 9.52 14.95
CA THR A 127 7.04 8.62 15.40
C THR A 127 6.20 9.34 16.44
N ARG A 128 5.09 8.79 16.85
CA ARG A 128 4.34 9.28 18.00
C ARG A 128 5.03 8.77 19.27
N PRO A 129 5.77 9.62 20.02
CA PRO A 129 6.41 9.19 21.26
C PRO A 129 5.33 8.85 22.29
N ASP A 130 5.65 7.99 23.24
CA ASP A 130 4.78 7.63 24.38
C ASP A 130 3.45 6.94 24.01
N ALA A 131 3.23 6.56 22.74
CA ALA A 131 2.09 5.78 22.31
C ALA A 131 2.48 4.31 22.12
N THR A 132 1.56 3.41 22.48
CA THR A 132 1.66 1.98 22.16
C THR A 132 1.05 1.66 20.79
N ILE A 133 0.14 2.54 20.32
CA ILE A 133 -0.53 2.46 19.02
C ILE A 133 -0.61 3.88 18.46
N ASP A 134 -0.14 4.08 17.21
CA ASP A 134 -0.30 5.39 16.57
C ASP A 134 -1.71 5.52 15.98
N SER A 135 -2.50 6.41 16.57
CA SER A 135 -3.88 6.67 16.13
C SER A 135 -3.98 7.25 14.72
N LEU A 136 -2.89 7.77 14.17
CA LEU A 136 -2.87 8.25 12.79
C LEU A 136 -3.03 7.10 11.79
N PHE A 137 -2.36 5.98 12.05
CA PHE A 137 -2.38 4.79 11.18
C PHE A 137 -3.42 3.76 11.62
N HIS A 138 -3.76 3.72 12.92
CA HIS A 138 -4.64 2.74 13.55
C HIS A 138 -5.71 3.38 14.45
N PRO A 139 -6.55 4.30 13.93
CA PRO A 139 -7.49 5.06 14.76
C PRO A 139 -8.52 4.19 15.50
N VAL A 140 -8.93 3.07 14.89
CA VAL A 140 -9.88 2.15 15.53
C VAL A 140 -9.21 1.38 16.68
N ALA A 141 -8.02 0.83 16.48
CA ALA A 141 -7.29 0.11 17.52
C ALA A 141 -6.85 1.03 18.66
N ALA A 142 -6.55 2.30 18.36
CA ALA A 142 -6.25 3.33 19.36
C ALA A 142 -7.49 3.86 20.11
N GLY A 143 -8.70 3.42 19.73
CA GLY A 143 -9.94 3.85 20.39
C GLY A 143 -10.41 5.26 20.02
N VAL A 144 -9.73 5.93 19.09
CA VAL A 144 -10.09 7.30 18.63
C VAL A 144 -11.31 7.25 17.72
N CYS A 145 -11.39 6.24 16.87
CA CYS A 145 -12.51 6.00 15.96
C CYS A 145 -13.22 4.70 16.32
N ARG A 146 -14.54 4.77 16.59
CA ARG A 146 -15.32 3.57 16.92
C ARG A 146 -15.76 2.84 15.64
N LEU A 147 -15.64 1.53 15.63
CA LEU A 147 -16.11 0.68 14.55
C LEU A 147 -17.25 -0.19 15.07
N ASP A 148 -18.42 -0.10 14.43
CA ASP A 148 -19.53 -1.03 14.69
C ASP A 148 -19.32 -2.30 13.87
N ALA A 149 -19.09 -3.42 14.56
CA ALA A 149 -18.80 -4.69 13.91
C ALA A 149 -19.98 -5.23 13.08
N MET A 150 -21.22 -4.99 13.48
CA MET A 150 -22.41 -5.42 12.72
C MET A 150 -22.54 -4.61 11.42
N VAL A 151 -22.35 -3.30 11.49
CA VAL A 151 -22.33 -2.43 10.30
C VAL A 151 -21.20 -2.82 9.37
N ALA A 152 -20.01 -3.10 9.91
CA ALA A 152 -18.86 -3.54 9.15
C ALA A 152 -19.13 -4.86 8.41
N GLN A 153 -19.63 -5.88 9.11
CA GLN A 153 -19.98 -7.18 8.52
C GLN A 153 -21.05 -7.02 7.43
N THR A 154 -22.11 -6.29 7.73
CA THR A 154 -23.19 -6.04 6.77
C THR A 154 -22.67 -5.34 5.51
N SER A 155 -21.80 -4.32 5.69
CA SER A 155 -21.22 -3.56 4.57
C SER A 155 -20.34 -4.43 3.68
N VAL A 156 -19.57 -5.36 4.25
CA VAL A 156 -18.76 -6.32 3.50
C VAL A 156 -19.65 -7.33 2.77
N LEU A 157 -20.63 -7.92 3.47
CA LEU A 157 -21.54 -8.91 2.90
C LEU A 157 -22.35 -8.35 1.73
N GLN A 158 -22.77 -7.10 1.80
CA GLN A 158 -23.48 -6.45 0.69
C GLN A 158 -22.68 -6.44 -0.62
N ARG A 159 -21.35 -6.41 -0.56
CA ARG A 159 -20.46 -6.42 -1.73
C ARG A 159 -20.39 -7.78 -2.44
N VAL A 160 -20.73 -8.83 -1.75
CA VAL A 160 -20.75 -10.22 -2.25
C VAL A 160 -22.15 -10.83 -2.22
N ALA A 161 -23.20 -10.00 -2.30
CA ALA A 161 -24.60 -10.42 -2.27
C ALA A 161 -24.95 -11.37 -1.09
N GLY A 162 -24.26 -11.21 0.05
CA GLY A 162 -24.44 -12.01 1.25
C GLY A 162 -23.66 -13.33 1.29
N ASP A 163 -22.98 -13.72 0.22
CA ASP A 163 -22.26 -15.02 0.13
C ASP A 163 -20.75 -14.85 -0.09
N LEU A 164 -19.97 -14.85 1.01
CA LEU A 164 -18.50 -14.84 0.94
C LEU A 164 -17.92 -16.11 0.28
N ASN A 165 -18.66 -17.23 0.29
CA ASN A 165 -18.22 -18.46 -0.34
C ASN A 165 -18.38 -18.41 -1.88
N SER A 166 -18.97 -17.35 -2.45
CA SER A 166 -18.91 -17.08 -3.88
C SER A 166 -17.47 -16.82 -4.34
N VAL A 167 -16.65 -16.14 -3.54
CA VAL A 167 -15.29 -15.73 -3.92
C VAL A 167 -14.38 -16.90 -4.30
N PRO A 168 -14.27 -18.01 -3.53
CA PRO A 168 -13.52 -19.19 -3.98
C PRO A 168 -14.02 -19.78 -5.29
N ARG A 169 -15.31 -19.70 -5.57
CA ARG A 169 -15.89 -20.18 -6.84
C ARG A 169 -15.57 -19.25 -8.01
N ASP A 170 -15.71 -17.95 -7.81
CA ASP A 170 -15.48 -16.92 -8.84
C ASP A 170 -13.99 -16.78 -9.19
N PHE A 171 -13.11 -17.04 -8.21
CA PHE A 171 -11.66 -17.02 -8.37
C PHE A 171 -11.04 -18.43 -8.40
N LYS A 172 -11.79 -19.43 -8.84
CA LYS A 172 -11.35 -20.84 -8.87
C LYS A 172 -9.94 -21.05 -9.42
N PRO A 173 -9.50 -20.45 -10.55
CA PRO A 173 -8.12 -20.63 -11.02
C PRO A 173 -7.05 -20.16 -10.04
N SER A 174 -7.34 -19.11 -9.25
CA SER A 174 -6.44 -18.62 -8.22
C SER A 174 -6.36 -19.58 -7.04
N PHE A 175 -7.50 -20.13 -6.60
CA PHE A 175 -7.55 -21.12 -5.54
C PHE A 175 -6.90 -22.45 -5.96
N ASP A 176 -7.07 -22.87 -7.21
CA ASP A 176 -6.40 -24.05 -7.76
C ASP A 176 -4.86 -23.86 -7.78
N ALA A 177 -4.38 -22.67 -8.15
CA ALA A 177 -2.97 -22.34 -8.11
C ALA A 177 -2.43 -22.36 -6.67
N LEU A 178 -3.14 -21.73 -5.72
CA LEU A 178 -2.79 -21.75 -4.30
C LEU A 178 -2.77 -23.17 -3.74
N GLN A 179 -3.80 -23.99 -4.06
CA GLN A 179 -3.88 -25.39 -3.67
C GLN A 179 -2.63 -26.15 -4.16
N SER A 180 -2.26 -25.96 -5.43
CA SER A 180 -1.10 -26.62 -6.04
C SER A 180 0.22 -26.15 -5.40
N GLY A 181 0.36 -24.84 -5.14
CA GLY A 181 1.54 -24.26 -4.51
C GLY A 181 1.72 -24.77 -3.08
N MET A 182 0.73 -24.50 -2.25
CA MET A 182 0.77 -24.76 -0.80
C MET A 182 0.65 -26.24 -0.43
N ASP A 183 0.03 -27.07 -1.31
CA ASP A 183 -0.37 -28.43 -0.94
C ASP A 183 -1.25 -28.43 0.31
N CYS A 184 -2.23 -27.50 0.34
CA CYS A 184 -3.21 -27.38 1.43
C CYS A 184 -4.17 -28.56 1.39
N CYS A 185 -4.64 -29.13 2.48
CA CYS A 185 -4.47 -28.60 3.82
C CYS A 185 -4.00 -29.70 4.77
N LYS A 186 -3.35 -29.35 5.87
CA LYS A 186 -3.11 -30.34 6.93
C LYS A 186 -4.44 -30.88 7.45
N PRO A 187 -4.51 -32.17 7.84
CA PRO A 187 -5.74 -32.78 8.35
C PRO A 187 -6.38 -31.99 9.49
N ALA A 188 -5.56 -31.51 10.45
CA ALA A 188 -6.03 -30.73 11.59
C ALA A 188 -6.74 -29.42 11.18
N LEU A 189 -6.29 -28.76 10.11
CA LEU A 189 -6.95 -27.56 9.58
C LEU A 189 -8.33 -27.89 9.03
N CYS A 190 -8.44 -28.95 8.24
CA CYS A 190 -9.74 -29.41 7.71
C CYS A 190 -10.74 -29.67 8.85
N VAL A 191 -10.31 -30.42 9.86
CA VAL A 191 -11.15 -30.77 11.04
C VAL A 191 -11.55 -29.49 11.79
N ALA A 192 -10.64 -28.54 12.00
CA ALA A 192 -10.93 -27.26 12.69
C ALA A 192 -12.03 -26.45 11.98
N PHE A 193 -12.16 -26.59 10.65
CA PHE A 193 -13.23 -25.98 9.86
C PHE A 193 -14.44 -26.89 9.60
N GLY A 194 -14.56 -28.01 10.32
CA GLY A 194 -15.66 -28.96 10.16
C GLY A 194 -15.67 -29.69 8.80
N ARG A 195 -14.50 -29.88 8.20
CA ARG A 195 -14.34 -30.60 6.93
C ARG A 195 -13.63 -31.94 7.14
N PRO A 196 -13.87 -32.92 6.26
CA PRO A 196 -13.14 -34.20 6.31
C PRO A 196 -11.65 -33.95 6.04
N GLU A 197 -10.82 -34.85 6.58
CA GLU A 197 -9.40 -34.88 6.24
C GLU A 197 -9.20 -34.98 4.70
N GLY A 198 -8.16 -34.29 4.18
CA GLY A 198 -7.92 -34.20 2.76
C GLY A 198 -8.76 -33.14 2.02
N CYS A 199 -9.44 -32.26 2.75
CA CYS A 199 -10.11 -31.10 2.17
C CYS A 199 -9.13 -30.21 1.42
N LYS A 200 -9.61 -29.47 0.43
CA LYS A 200 -8.86 -28.45 -0.31
C LYS A 200 -9.09 -27.08 0.30
N LEU A 201 -8.22 -26.13 -0.02
CA LEU A 201 -8.35 -24.74 0.43
C LEU A 201 -9.73 -24.14 0.13
N ALA A 202 -10.25 -24.35 -1.08
CA ALA A 202 -11.55 -23.85 -1.50
C ALA A 202 -12.75 -24.53 -0.80
N ASP A 203 -12.54 -25.66 -0.13
CA ASP A 203 -13.59 -26.35 0.63
C ASP A 203 -13.79 -25.75 2.03
N LEU A 204 -12.81 -24.98 2.51
CA LEU A 204 -12.91 -24.30 3.80
C LEU A 204 -13.97 -23.19 3.71
N PRO A 205 -14.87 -23.06 4.70
CA PRO A 205 -15.83 -21.97 4.70
C PRO A 205 -15.14 -20.63 4.90
N THR A 206 -15.52 -19.62 4.10
CA THR A 206 -15.11 -18.24 4.31
C THR A 206 -16.15 -17.54 5.17
N ALA A 207 -15.71 -16.88 6.23
CA ALA A 207 -16.57 -16.13 7.14
C ALA A 207 -15.89 -14.84 7.62
N LEU A 208 -16.67 -13.95 8.22
CA LEU A 208 -16.19 -12.80 8.98
C LEU A 208 -16.21 -13.12 10.47
N SER A 209 -15.11 -12.88 11.13
CA SER A 209 -15.02 -12.92 12.60
C SER A 209 -14.92 -11.50 13.15
N THR A 210 -15.54 -11.26 14.30
CA THR A 210 -15.33 -10.03 15.07
C THR A 210 -14.04 -10.18 15.87
N GLN A 211 -13.16 -9.20 15.78
CA GLN A 211 -11.94 -9.18 16.58
C GLN A 211 -12.28 -8.96 18.07
N PRO A 212 -11.47 -9.50 18.99
CA PRO A 212 -11.63 -9.22 20.40
C PRO A 212 -11.72 -7.70 20.66
N ASN A 213 -12.56 -7.30 21.58
CA ASN A 213 -12.83 -5.91 21.96
C ASN A 213 -13.58 -5.07 20.89
N GLY A 214 -14.16 -5.68 19.85
CA GLY A 214 -14.92 -4.97 18.83
C GLY A 214 -14.08 -4.02 17.97
N THR A 215 -12.74 -4.20 17.94
CA THR A 215 -11.82 -3.30 17.22
C THR A 215 -11.79 -3.57 15.71
N GLY A 216 -12.53 -4.55 15.21
CA GLY A 216 -12.55 -4.85 13.79
C GLY A 216 -13.27 -6.13 13.43
N VAL A 217 -13.32 -6.39 12.14
CA VAL A 217 -13.72 -7.65 11.53
C VAL A 217 -12.55 -8.19 10.71
N ALA A 218 -12.44 -9.53 10.64
CA ALA A 218 -11.40 -10.20 9.89
C ALA A 218 -12.00 -11.31 9.01
N LEU A 219 -11.39 -11.57 7.88
CA LEU A 219 -11.69 -12.74 7.05
C LEU A 219 -11.01 -13.97 7.65
N ILE A 220 -11.77 -15.04 7.77
CA ILE A 220 -11.29 -16.38 8.19
C ILE A 220 -11.64 -17.43 7.14
N GLY A 221 -10.98 -18.58 7.22
CA GLY A 221 -11.19 -19.68 6.29
C GLY A 221 -10.52 -19.48 4.93
N ALA A 222 -11.14 -19.98 3.87
CA ALA A 222 -10.51 -20.07 2.55
C ALA A 222 -9.93 -18.73 2.06
N LEU A 223 -10.73 -17.66 2.08
CA LEU A 223 -10.29 -16.36 1.55
C LEU A 223 -9.23 -15.70 2.45
N GLY A 224 -9.35 -15.82 3.77
CA GLY A 224 -8.35 -15.27 4.70
C GLY A 224 -6.99 -15.94 4.52
N ILE A 225 -6.95 -17.28 4.50
CA ILE A 225 -5.73 -18.07 4.29
C ILE A 225 -5.15 -17.79 2.90
N ALA A 226 -5.99 -17.79 1.87
CA ALA A 226 -5.56 -17.53 0.49
C ALA A 226 -4.91 -16.15 0.33
N SER A 227 -5.52 -15.12 0.91
CA SER A 227 -4.99 -13.75 0.89
C SER A 227 -3.63 -13.67 1.57
N ALA A 228 -3.51 -14.24 2.76
CA ALA A 228 -2.28 -14.20 3.53
C ALA A 228 -1.14 -15.02 2.89
N ALA A 229 -1.45 -16.21 2.36
CA ALA A 229 -0.46 -17.03 1.65
C ALA A 229 0.05 -16.32 0.38
N THR A 230 -0.84 -15.66 -0.35
CA THR A 230 -0.46 -14.87 -1.53
C THR A 230 0.47 -13.72 -1.19
N GLU A 231 0.20 -13.03 -0.08
CA GLU A 231 1.09 -11.95 0.39
C GLU A 231 2.48 -12.51 0.72
N ASN A 232 2.57 -13.66 1.39
CA ASN A 232 3.85 -14.30 1.66
C ASN A 232 4.62 -14.63 0.38
N PHE A 233 3.96 -15.14 -0.67
CA PHE A 233 4.61 -15.40 -1.96
C PHE A 233 5.13 -14.12 -2.63
N LEU A 234 4.42 -13.00 -2.47
CA LEU A 234 4.90 -11.70 -2.95
C LEU A 234 6.15 -11.26 -2.18
N LEU A 235 6.15 -11.41 -0.86
CA LEU A 235 7.30 -11.06 -0.02
C LEU A 235 8.51 -11.93 -0.33
N GLU A 236 8.34 -13.27 -0.44
CA GLU A 236 9.37 -14.22 -0.84
C GLU A 236 10.00 -13.85 -2.20
N TYR A 237 9.15 -13.48 -3.17
CA TYR A 237 9.62 -13.05 -4.49
C TYR A 237 10.40 -11.75 -4.42
N ALA A 238 9.89 -10.75 -3.72
CA ALA A 238 10.51 -9.44 -3.59
C ALA A 238 11.80 -9.49 -2.75
N GLU A 239 11.87 -10.40 -1.74
CA GLU A 239 13.09 -10.70 -0.98
C GLU A 239 14.20 -11.28 -1.87
N GLY A 240 13.84 -11.80 -3.03
CA GLY A 240 14.82 -12.39 -3.94
C GLY A 240 15.17 -13.83 -3.59
N MET A 241 14.33 -14.52 -2.82
CA MET A 241 14.54 -15.93 -2.51
C MET A 241 14.74 -16.75 -3.79
N ASP A 242 15.51 -17.82 -3.74
CA ASP A 242 15.73 -18.71 -4.88
C ASP A 242 14.39 -19.32 -5.39
N GLY A 243 14.47 -20.07 -6.49
CA GLY A 243 13.27 -20.67 -7.11
C GLY A 243 12.48 -21.57 -6.16
N THR A 244 13.14 -22.26 -5.22
CA THR A 244 12.50 -23.15 -4.23
C THR A 244 11.98 -22.39 -3.00
N GLY A 245 12.52 -21.22 -2.74
CA GLY A 245 12.08 -20.32 -1.65
C GLY A 245 10.81 -19.53 -1.98
N VAL A 246 10.37 -19.48 -3.24
CA VAL A 246 9.12 -18.80 -3.62
C VAL A 246 8.04 -19.83 -3.92
N ALA A 247 7.01 -19.89 -3.08
CA ALA A 247 5.92 -20.87 -3.22
C ALA A 247 6.46 -22.31 -3.47
N TRP A 248 7.57 -22.65 -2.83
CA TRP A 248 8.30 -23.93 -2.97
C TRP A 248 8.73 -24.26 -4.42
N GLY A 249 8.83 -23.27 -5.30
CA GLY A 249 9.14 -23.48 -6.72
C GLY A 249 8.01 -24.12 -7.52
N ARG A 250 6.78 -24.16 -6.98
CA ARG A 250 5.66 -24.89 -7.57
C ARG A 250 4.74 -24.03 -8.43
N LEU A 251 4.90 -22.72 -8.39
CA LEU A 251 4.13 -21.79 -9.19
C LEU A 251 5.00 -21.17 -10.28
N ASN A 252 4.56 -21.25 -11.52
CA ASN A 252 5.15 -20.44 -12.58
C ASN A 252 4.72 -18.97 -12.44
N PRO A 253 5.36 -18.01 -13.14
CA PRO A 253 5.04 -16.58 -13.02
C PRO A 253 3.55 -16.23 -13.29
N ALA A 254 2.92 -16.91 -14.27
CA ALA A 254 1.51 -16.67 -14.57
C ALA A 254 0.58 -17.15 -13.44
N GLN A 255 0.88 -18.33 -12.87
CA GLN A 255 0.16 -18.86 -11.72
C GLN A 255 0.33 -17.95 -10.49
N MET A 256 1.53 -17.43 -10.26
CA MET A 256 1.81 -16.50 -9.18
C MET A 256 0.99 -15.21 -9.32
N LEU A 257 0.99 -14.60 -10.52
CA LEU A 257 0.13 -13.44 -10.81
C LEU A 257 -1.37 -13.78 -10.61
N GLN A 258 -1.76 -15.00 -10.93
CA GLN A 258 -3.14 -15.47 -10.73
C GLN A 258 -3.51 -15.50 -9.24
N THR A 259 -2.58 -15.89 -8.33
CA THR A 259 -2.85 -15.90 -6.89
C THR A 259 -3.07 -14.49 -6.34
N PHE A 260 -2.37 -13.48 -6.84
CA PHE A 260 -2.50 -12.09 -6.36
C PHE A 260 -3.92 -11.53 -6.50
N ARG A 261 -4.73 -12.06 -7.41
CA ARG A 261 -6.14 -11.66 -7.55
C ARG A 261 -6.95 -11.92 -6.27
N VAL A 262 -6.67 -13.00 -5.56
CA VAL A 262 -7.38 -13.33 -4.32
C VAL A 262 -7.03 -12.34 -3.21
N HIS A 263 -5.75 -11.99 -3.10
CA HIS A 263 -5.30 -10.99 -2.12
C HIS A 263 -5.95 -9.62 -2.36
N THR A 264 -5.94 -9.16 -3.63
CA THR A 264 -6.55 -7.85 -3.95
C THR A 264 -8.06 -7.86 -3.75
N GLU A 265 -8.75 -8.98 -4.00
CA GLU A 265 -10.17 -9.12 -3.70
C GLU A 265 -10.46 -9.04 -2.20
N ALA A 266 -9.66 -9.77 -1.38
CA ALA A 266 -9.78 -9.69 0.07
C ALA A 266 -9.57 -8.26 0.59
N PHE A 267 -8.58 -7.54 0.04
CA PHE A 267 -8.33 -6.14 0.38
C PHE A 267 -9.44 -5.20 -0.09
N ASP A 268 -9.97 -5.41 -1.30
CA ASP A 268 -11.11 -4.62 -1.79
C ASP A 268 -12.33 -4.81 -0.88
N LEU A 269 -12.58 -6.02 -0.38
CA LEU A 269 -13.67 -6.30 0.56
C LEU A 269 -13.42 -5.71 1.95
N MET A 270 -12.21 -5.89 2.51
CA MET A 270 -11.95 -5.59 3.91
C MET A 270 -11.45 -4.16 4.15
N GLU A 271 -10.72 -3.60 3.20
CA GLU A 271 -10.06 -2.30 3.41
C GLU A 271 -10.65 -1.18 2.56
N ARG A 272 -11.29 -1.51 1.42
CA ARG A 272 -11.87 -0.50 0.53
C ARG A 272 -13.40 -0.40 0.61
N THR A 273 -14.06 -1.25 1.40
CA THR A 273 -15.48 -1.10 1.73
C THR A 273 -15.70 0.27 2.39
N PRO A 274 -16.60 1.14 1.87
CA PRO A 274 -16.66 2.56 2.24
C PRO A 274 -16.78 2.82 3.75
N TYR A 275 -17.54 2.01 4.47
CA TYR A 275 -17.64 2.14 5.92
C TYR A 275 -16.30 1.87 6.61
N LEU A 276 -15.67 0.72 6.28
CA LEU A 276 -14.37 0.32 6.86
C LEU A 276 -13.27 1.31 6.49
N ALA A 277 -13.19 1.67 5.19
CA ALA A 277 -12.19 2.61 4.69
C ALA A 277 -12.23 3.95 5.45
N ARG A 278 -13.43 4.52 5.64
CA ARG A 278 -13.60 5.79 6.35
C ARG A 278 -13.23 5.68 7.82
N ARG A 279 -13.67 4.63 8.52
CA ARG A 279 -13.34 4.43 9.94
C ARG A 279 -11.85 4.25 10.16
N LYS A 280 -11.15 3.54 9.26
CA LYS A 280 -9.72 3.23 9.39
C LYS A 280 -8.80 4.31 8.79
N GLY A 281 -9.23 5.03 7.75
CA GLY A 281 -8.34 5.88 6.93
C GLY A 281 -8.54 7.39 7.07
N SER A 282 -9.65 7.88 7.66
CA SER A 282 -9.97 9.32 7.64
C SER A 282 -8.91 10.18 8.35
N ALA A 283 -8.37 9.75 9.49
CA ALA A 283 -7.33 10.48 10.21
C ALA A 283 -6.07 10.68 9.34
N LEU A 284 -5.56 9.61 8.71
CA LEU A 284 -4.37 9.66 7.89
C LEU A 284 -4.61 10.47 6.60
N LEU A 285 -5.78 10.29 5.95
CA LEU A 285 -6.11 11.06 4.75
C LEU A 285 -6.24 12.54 5.05
N MET A 286 -6.86 12.91 6.16
CA MET A 286 -6.94 14.30 6.60
C MET A 286 -5.54 14.90 6.83
N ARG A 287 -4.65 14.17 7.51
CA ARG A 287 -3.28 14.61 7.77
C ARG A 287 -2.49 14.80 6.47
N ALA A 288 -2.59 13.86 5.54
CA ALA A 288 -1.95 13.94 4.23
C ALA A 288 -2.50 15.13 3.41
N ALA A 289 -3.82 15.32 3.39
CA ALA A 289 -4.46 16.43 2.68
C ALA A 289 -4.13 17.79 3.31
N ALA A 290 -4.05 17.89 4.65
CA ALA A 290 -3.56 19.10 5.32
C ALA A 290 -2.12 19.42 4.94
N ALA A 291 -1.25 18.41 4.77
CA ALA A 291 0.11 18.58 4.27
C ALA A 291 0.13 19.09 2.82
N VAL A 292 -0.71 18.54 1.95
CA VAL A 292 -0.87 18.96 0.53
C VAL A 292 -1.29 20.42 0.46
N THR A 293 -2.30 20.82 1.24
CA THR A 293 -2.84 22.19 1.23
C THR A 293 -1.98 23.17 2.02
N SER A 294 -0.92 22.72 2.69
CA SER A 294 -0.04 23.51 3.57
C SER A 294 -0.80 24.27 4.66
N GLY A 295 -1.87 23.66 5.19
CA GLY A 295 -2.69 24.25 6.25
C GLY A 295 -3.49 25.48 5.84
N ARG A 296 -3.71 25.72 4.53
CA ARG A 296 -4.65 26.73 4.06
C ARG A 296 -6.04 26.44 4.64
N SER A 297 -6.88 27.46 4.78
CA SER A 297 -8.21 27.42 5.40
C SER A 297 -9.21 26.52 4.68
N SER A 298 -8.83 25.27 4.46
CA SER A 298 -9.59 24.25 3.72
C SER A 298 -10.58 23.46 4.61
N GLY A 299 -10.60 23.72 5.92
CA GLY A 299 -11.38 22.91 6.89
C GLY A 299 -10.83 21.50 7.10
N LEU A 300 -9.58 21.23 6.67
CA LEU A 300 -8.86 19.96 6.88
C LEU A 300 -7.99 19.95 8.15
N GLY A 301 -8.16 20.94 9.03
CA GLY A 301 -7.29 21.15 10.19
C GLY A 301 -6.00 21.88 9.85
N ALA A 302 -5.30 22.34 10.87
CA ALA A 302 -4.00 23.00 10.71
C ALA A 302 -2.92 21.94 10.52
N ALA A 303 -2.15 22.03 9.43
CA ALA A 303 -0.90 21.29 9.35
C ALA A 303 0.07 21.84 10.41
N ASP A 304 0.75 20.96 11.14
CA ASP A 304 1.89 21.31 11.96
C ASP A 304 2.89 22.15 11.14
N ASN A 305 3.50 23.18 11.76
CA ASN A 305 4.45 24.04 11.07
C ASN A 305 5.56 23.26 10.36
N SER A 306 6.05 22.18 10.96
CA SER A 306 7.09 21.33 10.37
C SER A 306 6.63 20.61 9.10
N VAL A 307 5.35 20.28 8.98
CA VAL A 307 4.73 19.68 7.79
C VAL A 307 4.39 20.74 6.75
N ARG A 308 3.90 21.90 7.21
CA ARG A 308 3.54 23.01 6.33
C ARG A 308 4.73 23.50 5.53
N ASP A 309 5.88 23.65 6.15
CA ASP A 309 7.08 24.23 5.55
C ASP A 309 7.91 23.18 4.77
N ALA A 310 7.70 21.89 5.04
CA ALA A 310 8.37 20.80 4.33
C ALA A 310 7.98 20.76 2.84
N LYS A 311 8.96 20.47 1.99
CA LYS A 311 8.80 20.28 0.54
C LYS A 311 8.56 18.82 0.16
N PHE A 312 9.12 17.91 0.96
CA PHE A 312 8.97 16.48 0.81
C PHE A 312 8.46 15.89 2.14
N VAL A 313 7.23 15.37 2.11
CA VAL A 313 6.51 14.85 3.29
C VAL A 313 6.19 13.38 3.03
N VAL A 314 6.54 12.51 3.96
CA VAL A 314 6.24 11.07 3.85
C VAL A 314 5.60 10.55 5.13
N TYR A 315 4.52 9.81 4.97
CA TYR A 315 3.89 8.99 6.02
C TYR A 315 4.12 7.53 5.67
N VAL A 316 4.83 6.80 6.53
CA VAL A 316 5.16 5.38 6.32
C VAL A 316 4.29 4.52 7.22
N GLY A 317 3.38 3.80 6.60
CA GLY A 317 2.45 2.87 7.26
C GLY A 317 2.40 1.53 6.54
N HIS A 318 1.18 1.05 6.29
CA HIS A 318 0.86 -0.30 5.83
C HIS A 318 0.06 -0.30 4.53
N ASP A 319 -0.01 -1.46 3.88
CA ASP A 319 -0.88 -1.72 2.72
C ASP A 319 -2.35 -1.40 3.00
N THR A 320 -2.83 -1.74 4.21
CA THR A 320 -4.19 -1.43 4.67
C THR A 320 -4.45 0.09 4.66
N ASN A 321 -3.49 0.91 5.08
CA ASN A 321 -3.62 2.36 5.05
C ASN A 321 -3.77 2.86 3.59
N ILE A 322 -2.95 2.36 2.66
CA ILE A 322 -3.06 2.70 1.23
C ILE A 322 -4.45 2.33 0.69
N ALA A 323 -4.91 1.11 0.99
CA ALA A 323 -6.20 0.62 0.54
C ALA A 323 -7.36 1.43 1.13
N ASN A 324 -7.29 1.80 2.43
CA ASN A 324 -8.30 2.65 3.08
C ASN A 324 -8.38 4.03 2.42
N LEU A 325 -7.24 4.71 2.23
CA LEU A 325 -7.21 6.03 1.59
C LEU A 325 -7.78 5.96 0.16
N ALA A 326 -7.38 4.93 -0.59
CA ALA A 326 -7.88 4.73 -1.95
C ALA A 326 -9.39 4.42 -1.97
N GLY A 327 -9.90 3.68 -0.98
CA GLY A 327 -11.33 3.43 -0.80
C GLY A 327 -12.12 4.70 -0.49
N ILE A 328 -11.58 5.61 0.36
CA ILE A 328 -12.22 6.90 0.67
C ILE A 328 -12.24 7.80 -0.56
N MET A 329 -11.13 7.87 -1.31
CA MET A 329 -10.99 8.70 -2.51
C MET A 329 -11.68 8.12 -3.75
N ASP A 330 -12.18 6.89 -3.69
CA ASP A 330 -12.75 6.13 -4.82
C ASP A 330 -11.79 6.09 -6.03
N VAL A 331 -10.49 5.87 -5.77
CA VAL A 331 -9.46 5.77 -6.81
C VAL A 331 -8.99 4.34 -7.01
N THR A 332 -8.62 4.00 -8.24
CA THR A 332 -8.12 2.67 -8.61
C THR A 332 -6.93 2.77 -9.54
N TRP A 333 -6.07 1.77 -9.53
CA TRP A 333 -4.92 1.66 -10.43
C TRP A 333 -4.71 0.23 -10.90
N THR A 334 -4.03 0.10 -12.01
CA THR A 334 -3.45 -1.14 -12.49
C THR A 334 -2.09 -0.83 -13.06
N GLN A 335 -1.07 -1.55 -12.63
CA GLN A 335 0.31 -1.38 -13.10
C GLN A 335 0.80 -2.68 -13.76
N ALA A 336 1.79 -2.56 -14.64
CA ALA A 336 2.38 -3.71 -15.30
C ALA A 336 2.94 -4.72 -14.28
N GLY A 337 2.53 -5.98 -14.38
CA GLY A 337 2.94 -7.05 -13.46
C GLY A 337 2.17 -7.10 -12.13
N TYR A 338 1.18 -6.22 -11.93
CA TYR A 338 0.35 -6.18 -10.74
C TYR A 338 -1.13 -6.34 -11.05
N GLN A 339 -1.88 -6.78 -10.07
CA GLN A 339 -3.34 -6.80 -10.14
C GLN A 339 -3.91 -5.39 -9.87
N ARG A 340 -5.19 -5.21 -10.20
CA ARG A 340 -5.91 -3.98 -9.87
C ARG A 340 -5.86 -3.73 -8.35
N ASN A 341 -5.54 -2.49 -7.96
CA ASN A 341 -5.45 -2.03 -6.57
C ASN A 341 -4.40 -2.77 -5.70
N GLN A 342 -3.48 -3.52 -6.30
CA GLN A 342 -2.42 -4.17 -5.54
C GLN A 342 -1.49 -3.14 -4.90
N THR A 343 -1.12 -3.39 -3.64
CA THR A 343 -0.28 -2.53 -2.80
C THR A 343 1.04 -3.23 -2.46
N PRO A 344 1.99 -3.34 -3.40
CA PRO A 344 3.25 -4.04 -3.16
C PRO A 344 4.11 -3.32 -2.10
N PRO A 345 5.16 -3.99 -1.54
CA PRO A 345 6.09 -3.36 -0.61
C PRO A 345 6.62 -2.02 -1.12
N ALA A 346 6.68 -1.02 -0.25
CA ALA A 346 7.02 0.37 -0.54
C ALA A 346 6.14 1.05 -1.60
N GLY A 347 5.02 0.43 -2.04
CA GLY A 347 4.01 1.08 -2.87
C GLY A 347 3.40 2.29 -2.15
N ALA A 348 3.05 3.35 -2.90
CA ALA A 348 2.68 4.62 -2.29
C ALA A 348 1.64 5.41 -3.10
N LEU A 349 0.75 6.10 -2.38
CA LEU A 349 -0.02 7.22 -2.91
C LEU A 349 0.85 8.47 -2.86
N VAL A 350 0.98 9.15 -3.99
CA VAL A 350 1.81 10.34 -4.17
C VAL A 350 0.92 11.51 -4.57
N PHE A 351 1.05 12.62 -3.85
CA PHE A 351 0.37 13.89 -4.11
C PHE A 351 1.43 14.94 -4.46
N GLU A 352 1.41 15.44 -5.67
CA GLU A 352 2.29 16.52 -6.13
C GLU A 352 1.50 17.81 -6.22
N VAL A 353 2.01 18.86 -5.59
CA VAL A 353 1.45 20.21 -5.69
C VAL A 353 2.28 20.99 -6.69
N ARG A 354 1.66 21.44 -7.77
CA ARG A 354 2.33 22.22 -8.82
C ARG A 354 1.68 23.59 -9.00
N LEU A 355 2.50 24.62 -9.27
CA LEU A 355 2.06 25.98 -9.55
C LEU A 355 2.12 26.23 -11.05
N GLY A 356 0.98 26.51 -11.66
CA GLY A 356 0.89 26.85 -13.07
C GLY A 356 1.29 28.31 -13.37
N SER A 357 1.53 28.61 -14.64
CA SER A 357 1.77 29.96 -15.13
C SER A 357 0.57 30.91 -14.86
N ASP A 358 -0.63 30.35 -14.75
CA ASP A 358 -1.87 31.03 -14.34
C ASP A 358 -1.96 31.35 -12.83
N LYS A 359 -0.88 31.10 -12.07
CA LYS A 359 -0.78 31.27 -10.62
C LYS A 359 -1.73 30.39 -9.80
N LYS A 360 -2.35 29.36 -10.41
CA LYS A 360 -3.18 28.40 -9.70
C LYS A 360 -2.35 27.18 -9.30
N GLN A 361 -2.59 26.69 -8.09
CA GLN A 361 -2.00 25.44 -7.63
C GLN A 361 -2.90 24.28 -7.99
N ARG A 362 -2.27 23.21 -8.46
CA ARG A 362 -2.91 21.95 -8.83
C ARG A 362 -2.32 20.80 -8.06
N VAL A 363 -3.14 19.84 -7.74
CA VAL A 363 -2.75 18.58 -7.09
C VAL A 363 -2.85 17.47 -8.11
N TYR A 364 -1.75 16.76 -8.30
CA TYR A 364 -1.67 15.53 -9.09
C TYR A 364 -1.59 14.36 -8.14
N VAL A 365 -2.47 13.39 -8.30
CA VAL A 365 -2.48 12.18 -7.47
C VAL A 365 -2.05 11.01 -8.33
N SER A 366 -1.13 10.18 -7.81
CA SER A 366 -0.68 8.98 -8.50
C SER A 366 -0.41 7.84 -7.51
N PHE A 367 -0.41 6.60 -8.03
CA PHE A 367 0.14 5.46 -7.33
C PHE A 367 1.51 5.13 -7.90
N LEU A 368 2.50 4.93 -7.04
CA LEU A 368 3.89 4.66 -7.38
C LEU A 368 4.35 3.37 -6.72
N ALA A 369 5.02 2.49 -7.47
CA ALA A 369 5.62 1.28 -6.94
C ALA A 369 6.81 0.82 -7.80
N GLN A 370 7.78 0.14 -7.19
CA GLN A 370 8.77 -0.62 -7.94
C GLN A 370 8.07 -1.78 -8.66
N SER A 371 8.53 -2.14 -9.86
CA SER A 371 8.04 -3.36 -10.49
C SER A 371 8.56 -4.60 -9.74
N LEU A 372 7.87 -5.73 -9.89
CA LEU A 372 8.32 -7.00 -9.32
C LEU A 372 9.76 -7.34 -9.73
N GLU A 373 10.12 -7.05 -10.97
CA GLU A 373 11.46 -7.29 -11.49
C GLU A 373 12.51 -6.34 -10.89
N GLN A 374 12.16 -5.04 -10.73
CA GLN A 374 13.03 -4.07 -10.05
C GLN A 374 13.32 -4.49 -8.61
N MET A 375 12.30 -4.96 -7.87
CA MET A 375 12.50 -5.50 -6.52
C MET A 375 13.33 -6.79 -6.55
N ARG A 376 12.99 -7.74 -7.41
CA ARG A 376 13.67 -9.04 -7.52
C ARG A 376 15.15 -8.89 -7.82
N LYS A 377 15.52 -7.96 -8.69
CA LYS A 377 16.90 -7.71 -9.12
C LYS A 377 17.61 -6.63 -8.29
N ALA A 378 16.93 -5.97 -7.35
CA ALA A 378 17.41 -4.76 -6.68
C ALA A 378 17.99 -3.74 -7.69
N THR A 379 17.22 -3.49 -8.75
CA THR A 379 17.65 -2.59 -9.83
C THR A 379 17.78 -1.16 -9.32
N PRO A 380 18.90 -0.46 -9.56
CA PRO A 380 19.00 0.96 -9.27
C PRO A 380 17.90 1.75 -10.01
N LEU A 381 17.18 2.58 -9.27
CA LEU A 381 16.13 3.42 -9.82
C LEU A 381 16.69 4.79 -10.16
N LYS A 382 16.35 5.29 -11.36
CA LYS A 382 16.78 6.58 -11.89
C LYS A 382 15.65 7.22 -12.69
N LEU A 383 15.80 8.47 -13.08
CA LEU A 383 14.80 9.15 -13.92
C LEU A 383 14.60 8.45 -15.28
N GLU A 384 15.65 7.81 -15.83
CA GLU A 384 15.59 7.04 -17.09
C GLU A 384 15.05 5.61 -16.88
N MET A 385 15.09 5.10 -15.65
CA MET A 385 14.52 3.81 -15.24
C MET A 385 13.68 3.97 -13.97
N PRO A 386 12.58 4.71 -14.06
CA PRO A 386 11.77 5.05 -12.89
C PRO A 386 10.99 3.84 -12.35
N PRO A 387 10.49 3.91 -11.11
CA PRO A 387 9.43 3.03 -10.67
C PRO A 387 8.16 3.25 -11.50
N LEU A 388 7.24 2.30 -11.45
CA LEU A 388 5.93 2.43 -12.09
C LEU A 388 5.14 3.56 -11.44
N LYS A 389 4.56 4.45 -12.25
CA LYS A 389 3.71 5.56 -11.79
C LYS A 389 2.41 5.60 -12.59
N THR A 390 1.27 5.53 -11.90
CA THR A 390 -0.05 5.57 -12.52
C THR A 390 -0.82 6.78 -12.02
N PRO A 391 -1.17 7.75 -12.88
CA PRO A 391 -2.02 8.87 -12.50
C PRO A 391 -3.40 8.40 -12.07
N LEU A 392 -3.95 9.03 -11.03
CA LEU A 392 -5.26 8.71 -10.46
C LEU A 392 -6.24 9.85 -10.67
N ARG A 393 -7.46 9.50 -11.06
CA ARG A 393 -8.54 10.46 -11.24
C ARG A 393 -9.37 10.55 -9.97
N LEU A 394 -9.43 11.71 -9.35
CA LEU A 394 -10.32 12.02 -8.24
C LEU A 394 -11.67 12.49 -8.78
N ARG A 395 -12.72 11.73 -8.48
CA ARG A 395 -14.09 12.12 -8.84
C ARG A 395 -14.43 13.44 -8.15
N GLY A 396 -15.01 14.38 -8.90
CA GLY A 396 -15.48 15.67 -8.40
C GLY A 396 -14.50 16.83 -8.50
N CYS A 397 -13.21 16.57 -8.84
CA CYS A 397 -12.27 17.67 -9.08
C CYS A 397 -11.28 17.44 -10.23
N SER A 398 -10.92 16.20 -10.57
CA SER A 398 -9.94 15.95 -11.63
C SER A 398 -10.39 16.45 -13.00
N SER A 399 -9.56 17.24 -13.64
CA SER A 399 -9.74 17.64 -15.04
C SER A 399 -9.41 16.49 -16.01
N ASN A 400 -9.66 16.69 -17.31
CA ASN A 400 -9.27 15.75 -18.37
C ASN A 400 -7.84 15.97 -18.89
N ALA A 401 -7.12 16.96 -18.36
CA ALA A 401 -5.72 17.20 -18.73
C ALA A 401 -4.84 16.00 -18.33
N PRO A 402 -3.68 15.80 -18.99
CA PRO A 402 -2.74 14.74 -18.62
C PRO A 402 -2.40 14.77 -17.12
N GLY A 403 -2.39 13.57 -16.49
CA GLY A 403 -2.18 13.43 -15.05
C GLY A 403 -3.40 13.77 -14.18
N PHE A 404 -4.53 14.16 -14.75
CA PHE A 404 -5.80 14.41 -14.09
C PHE A 404 -5.74 15.40 -12.91
N PRO A 405 -5.13 16.61 -13.08
CA PRO A 405 -4.99 17.56 -11.98
C PRO A 405 -6.31 18.06 -11.44
N CYS A 406 -6.34 18.29 -10.13
CA CYS A 406 -7.37 19.04 -9.41
C CYS A 406 -6.87 20.43 -9.04
N LEU A 407 -7.70 21.46 -9.07
CA LEU A 407 -7.37 22.69 -8.34
C LEU A 407 -7.27 22.39 -6.84
N ILE A 408 -6.29 23.00 -6.16
CA ILE A 408 -6.00 22.66 -4.76
C ILE A 408 -7.18 22.89 -3.81
N ASP A 409 -7.99 23.93 -4.07
CA ASP A 409 -9.17 24.24 -3.27
C ASP A 409 -10.30 23.21 -3.51
N GLU A 410 -10.47 22.76 -4.76
CA GLU A 410 -11.43 21.70 -5.12
C GLU A 410 -11.00 20.35 -4.52
N PHE A 411 -9.70 20.02 -4.57
CA PHE A 411 -9.13 18.86 -3.90
C PHE A 411 -9.48 18.87 -2.41
N ALA A 412 -9.27 19.99 -1.73
CA ALA A 412 -9.57 20.14 -0.31
C ALA A 412 -11.05 19.90 0.01
N VAL A 413 -11.96 20.41 -0.84
CA VAL A 413 -13.41 20.20 -0.68
C VAL A 413 -13.78 18.74 -0.88
N VAL A 414 -13.25 18.09 -1.94
CA VAL A 414 -13.54 16.67 -2.23
C VAL A 414 -13.07 15.79 -1.09
N ILE A 415 -11.82 15.97 -0.61
CA ILE A 415 -11.30 15.17 0.49
C ILE A 415 -12.13 15.39 1.76
N ARG A 416 -12.35 16.64 2.17
CA ARG A 416 -13.13 16.95 3.38
C ARG A 416 -14.52 16.29 3.37
N ASN A 417 -15.19 16.27 2.22
CA ASN A 417 -16.53 15.68 2.09
C ASN A 417 -16.50 14.13 2.11
N ALA A 418 -15.37 13.53 1.78
CA ALA A 418 -15.20 12.08 1.80
C ALA A 418 -14.83 11.52 3.18
N LEU A 419 -14.28 12.36 4.08
CA LEU A 419 -13.85 11.94 5.42
C LEU A 419 -15.03 11.63 6.34
N ASP A 420 -14.80 10.72 7.27
CA ASP A 420 -15.66 10.51 8.43
C ASP A 420 -15.24 11.46 9.56
N ARG A 421 -16.13 12.41 9.88
CA ARG A 421 -15.84 13.46 10.87
C ARG A 421 -15.69 12.95 12.30
N GLU A 422 -16.26 11.80 12.62
CA GLU A 422 -16.09 11.17 13.94
C GLU A 422 -14.71 10.55 14.13
N CYS A 423 -13.95 10.38 13.04
CA CYS A 423 -12.65 9.71 13.00
C CYS A 423 -11.50 10.68 12.68
N VAL A 424 -11.75 11.96 12.69
CA VAL A 424 -10.75 13.02 12.52
C VAL A 424 -10.78 13.94 13.74
N GLU A 425 -9.65 14.10 14.37
CA GLU A 425 -9.42 15.04 15.48
C GLU A 425 -8.81 16.35 15.00
#